data_b35d9795a0e4f9dce62771f1adfb7392
#
_entry.id   b35d9795a0e4f9dce62771f1adfb7392
#
_cell.length_a   1.000
_cell.length_b   1.000
_cell.length_c   1.000
_cell.angle_alpha   90.00
_cell.angle_beta   90.00
_cell.angle_gamma   90.00
#
_symmetry.space_group_name_H-M   'P 1'
#
loop_
_entity.id
_entity.type
_entity.pdbx_description
1 polymer ?
#
loop_
_entity_poly.entity_id
_entity_poly.type
_entity_poly.pdbx_seq_one_letter_code
_entity_poly.pdbx_strand_id
1 'polypeptide(L)'
;MKTVCLYFEIHQNIHLKRYRFFDIGTDHYYYDDYENARSISETAERSYVPALQTLIEMAEANPGEFKCAISLSGCAIEQLENHAPQCIELLQKLNDTGCVEFLAEPYSHGFSSLINEDTFRDEVQRLCKKVKSLFGQEPKIFRNSCLIYSDDIGELVASMGFKGMLAEGAKHVLGWKSPHFVYNCCRDPRLKLLLRDYSLSEDISFRFNDSSWSEYPLFADTYADWIAQLPEEEQVINIFMELCALGIFQPLSSNILEFMKALPVQFKQRGITFSTPSEICGRVKSAGDLTVTYPTSWVDEERDMSPWLGNVMQREAFNKLYSIADRVRICRDRRLMQDFDYLQASNNLRFMSTKPNSYGGYRGIYDSPYDAFTNYMNILGDFITRVNERYPLDIDNEELNSLLTTIKNQGDELALKNKEISKLQNMLARFEKEEAPKSEVSPVEAEEASKPQATPAAKRKAPARKTTVKKNATTK
;
A
#
# COMPACT_ATOMS: atom_id res chain seq x y z
N MET A 1 3.76 -28.07 -0.20
CA MET A 1 4.50 -27.30 -1.24
C MET A 1 4.57 -25.86 -0.77
N LYS A 2 5.76 -25.29 -0.67
CA LYS A 2 6.00 -23.94 -0.15
C LYS A 2 5.85 -22.89 -1.25
N THR A 3 5.37 -21.73 -0.88
CA THR A 3 5.15 -20.61 -1.78
C THR A 3 5.76 -19.35 -1.19
N VAL A 4 6.64 -18.70 -1.94
CA VAL A 4 7.25 -17.41 -1.58
C VAL A 4 6.44 -16.29 -2.20
N CYS A 5 6.08 -15.31 -1.37
CA CYS A 5 5.55 -14.02 -1.77
C CYS A 5 6.66 -12.98 -1.65
N LEU A 6 7.22 -12.57 -2.79
CA LEU A 6 8.26 -11.57 -2.85
C LEU A 6 7.62 -10.20 -3.12
N TYR A 7 7.85 -9.23 -2.25
CA TYR A 7 7.28 -7.89 -2.37
C TYR A 7 8.33 -6.83 -2.17
N PHE A 8 8.24 -5.78 -2.99
CA PHE A 8 9.11 -4.60 -2.94
C PHE A 8 8.29 -3.32 -2.78
N GLU A 9 8.76 -2.46 -1.91
CA GLU A 9 8.26 -1.11 -1.74
C GLU A 9 9.13 -0.11 -2.49
N ILE A 10 8.49 0.84 -3.18
CA ILE A 10 9.12 2.02 -3.76
C ILE A 10 8.49 3.25 -3.14
N HIS A 11 9.23 3.88 -2.24
CA HIS A 11 8.86 5.15 -1.65
C HIS A 11 10.06 6.09 -1.67
N GLN A 12 9.80 7.36 -1.97
CA GLN A 12 10.80 8.42 -1.95
C GLN A 12 10.20 9.66 -1.30
N ASN A 13 10.94 10.21 -0.36
CA ASN A 13 10.51 11.43 0.31
C ASN A 13 10.55 12.66 -0.58
N ILE A 14 9.70 13.61 -0.26
CA ILE A 14 9.84 14.99 -0.70
C ILE A 14 10.65 15.74 0.38
N HIS A 15 11.83 16.22 0.01
CA HIS A 15 12.69 16.98 0.91
C HIS A 15 12.16 18.39 1.09
N LEU A 16 12.02 18.77 2.37
CA LEU A 16 11.63 20.14 2.75
C LEU A 16 12.89 21.00 2.82
N LYS A 17 12.81 22.23 2.31
CA LYS A 17 13.89 23.20 2.45
C LYS A 17 14.00 23.73 3.89
N ARG A 18 15.13 24.38 4.21
CA ARG A 18 15.26 25.14 5.44
C ARG A 18 14.27 26.33 5.41
N TYR A 19 13.33 26.33 6.37
CA TYR A 19 12.25 27.29 6.46
C TYR A 19 12.25 27.98 7.83
N ARG A 20 12.44 29.30 7.83
CA ARG A 20 12.62 30.08 9.05
C ARG A 20 11.29 30.64 9.54
N PHE A 21 11.23 31.01 10.79
CA PHE A 21 10.06 31.68 11.36
C PHE A 21 9.66 32.95 10.60
N PHE A 22 10.64 33.73 10.08
CA PHE A 22 10.40 34.96 9.31
C PHE A 22 9.93 34.72 7.87
N ASP A 23 9.96 33.50 7.39
CA ASP A 23 9.46 33.14 6.06
C ASP A 23 7.94 32.90 6.09
N ILE A 24 7.35 32.72 7.29
CA ILE A 24 5.90 32.52 7.49
C ILE A 24 5.14 33.73 6.95
N GLY A 25 4.15 33.48 6.09
CA GLY A 25 3.30 34.49 5.46
C GLY A 25 3.97 35.22 4.28
N THR A 26 5.20 34.91 3.93
CA THR A 26 5.94 35.54 2.83
C THR A 26 6.43 34.57 1.77
N ASP A 27 6.75 33.35 2.16
CA ASP A 27 7.21 32.29 1.26
C ASP A 27 6.35 31.04 1.45
N HIS A 28 5.61 30.68 0.40
CA HIS A 28 4.65 29.56 0.41
C HIS A 28 5.18 28.34 -0.36
N TYR A 29 6.48 28.29 -0.61
CA TYR A 29 7.14 27.15 -1.24
C TYR A 29 8.05 26.46 -0.24
N TYR A 30 7.82 25.18 0.02
CA TYR A 30 8.42 24.46 1.16
C TYR A 30 9.51 23.48 0.77
N TYR A 31 9.77 23.26 -0.52
CA TYR A 31 10.54 22.12 -1.02
C TYR A 31 11.95 22.50 -1.45
N ASP A 32 12.86 21.54 -1.33
CA ASP A 32 14.22 21.63 -1.85
C ASP A 32 14.28 20.85 -3.18
N ASP A 33 14.03 21.55 -4.28
CA ASP A 33 13.97 20.93 -5.63
C ASP A 33 15.30 20.32 -6.04
N TYR A 34 16.41 20.94 -5.64
CA TYR A 34 17.73 20.41 -5.96
C TYR A 34 17.97 19.08 -5.25
N GLU A 35 17.70 19.00 -3.97
CA GLU A 35 17.87 17.78 -3.18
C GLU A 35 16.87 16.70 -3.62
N ASN A 36 15.64 17.05 -3.96
CA ASN A 36 14.65 16.13 -4.51
C ASN A 36 15.13 15.52 -5.82
N ALA A 37 15.57 16.35 -6.78
CA ALA A 37 16.07 15.87 -8.06
C ALA A 37 17.33 15.02 -7.91
N ARG A 38 18.27 15.44 -7.04
CA ARG A 38 19.51 14.73 -6.77
C ARG A 38 19.25 13.35 -6.13
N SER A 39 18.49 13.34 -5.05
CA SER A 39 18.20 12.14 -4.25
C SER A 39 17.50 11.06 -5.09
N ILE A 40 16.47 11.43 -5.84
CA ILE A 40 15.74 10.45 -6.67
C ILE A 40 16.59 9.97 -7.85
N SER A 41 17.42 10.83 -8.46
CA SER A 41 18.31 10.43 -9.56
C SER A 41 19.39 9.47 -9.07
N GLU A 42 20.04 9.76 -7.95
CA GLU A 42 21.01 8.87 -7.33
C GLU A 42 20.40 7.52 -6.91
N THR A 43 19.19 7.55 -6.34
CA THR A 43 18.47 6.33 -5.95
C THR A 43 18.09 5.50 -7.17
N ALA A 44 17.61 6.15 -8.23
CA ALA A 44 17.27 5.48 -9.49
C ALA A 44 18.48 4.81 -10.11
N GLU A 45 19.63 5.52 -10.21
CA GLU A 45 20.85 4.98 -10.81
C GLU A 45 21.44 3.82 -9.99
N ARG A 46 21.51 3.97 -8.66
CA ARG A 46 22.17 3.01 -7.78
C ARG A 46 21.34 1.81 -7.41
N SER A 47 20.00 1.92 -7.46
CA SER A 47 19.09 0.89 -6.99
C SER A 47 17.96 0.59 -7.98
N TYR A 48 17.06 1.54 -8.25
CA TYR A 48 15.80 1.22 -8.93
C TYR A 48 16.02 0.68 -10.34
N VAL A 49 16.87 1.32 -11.14
CA VAL A 49 17.16 0.86 -12.51
C VAL A 49 17.77 -0.53 -12.53
N PRO A 50 18.90 -0.81 -11.85
CA PRO A 50 19.50 -2.14 -11.87
C PRO A 50 18.61 -3.22 -11.23
N ALA A 51 17.86 -2.89 -10.16
CA ALA A 51 16.94 -3.82 -9.53
C ALA A 51 15.77 -4.18 -10.46
N LEU A 52 15.11 -3.19 -11.07
CA LEU A 52 14.00 -3.43 -12.01
C LEU A 52 14.45 -4.21 -13.25
N GLN A 53 15.64 -3.90 -13.80
CA GLN A 53 16.22 -4.69 -14.88
C GLN A 53 16.43 -6.14 -14.46
N THR A 54 16.95 -6.36 -13.26
CA THR A 54 17.12 -7.71 -12.69
C THR A 54 15.78 -8.45 -12.55
N LEU A 55 14.73 -7.79 -12.07
CA LEU A 55 13.40 -8.41 -11.96
C LEU A 55 12.82 -8.76 -13.35
N ILE A 56 13.05 -7.93 -14.37
CA ILE A 56 12.66 -8.22 -15.75
C ILE A 56 13.42 -9.45 -16.28
N GLU A 57 14.74 -9.49 -16.10
CA GLU A 57 15.57 -10.65 -16.52
C GLU A 57 15.12 -11.94 -15.82
N MET A 58 14.77 -11.86 -14.51
CA MET A 58 14.23 -13.01 -13.76
C MET A 58 12.88 -13.48 -14.32
N ALA A 59 12.01 -12.54 -14.73
CA ALA A 59 10.71 -12.85 -15.32
C ALA A 59 10.86 -13.48 -16.71
N GLU A 60 11.75 -12.94 -17.56
CA GLU A 60 12.02 -13.46 -18.90
C GLU A 60 12.70 -14.82 -18.88
N ALA A 61 13.60 -15.06 -17.91
CA ALA A 61 14.27 -16.35 -17.75
C ALA A 61 13.35 -17.44 -17.16
N ASN A 62 12.28 -17.05 -16.45
CA ASN A 62 11.36 -17.95 -15.75
C ASN A 62 9.89 -17.60 -16.03
N PRO A 63 9.44 -17.66 -17.29
CA PRO A 63 8.12 -17.19 -17.68
C PRO A 63 7.00 -17.96 -16.99
N GLY A 64 6.10 -17.23 -16.30
CA GLY A 64 4.99 -17.78 -15.55
C GLY A 64 5.36 -18.45 -14.21
N GLU A 65 6.64 -18.64 -13.92
CA GLU A 65 7.13 -19.24 -12.67
C GLU A 65 7.58 -18.17 -11.66
N PHE A 66 8.31 -17.14 -12.12
CA PHE A 66 8.68 -16.01 -11.26
C PHE A 66 7.52 -15.04 -11.13
N LYS A 67 7.22 -14.64 -9.89
CA LYS A 67 6.20 -13.64 -9.57
C LYS A 67 6.64 -12.78 -8.40
N CYS A 68 6.27 -11.51 -8.44
CA CYS A 68 6.51 -10.56 -7.35
C CYS A 68 5.33 -9.59 -7.20
N ALA A 69 5.40 -8.77 -6.17
CA ALA A 69 4.49 -7.66 -5.97
C ALA A 69 5.27 -6.37 -5.71
N ILE A 70 4.72 -5.24 -6.12
CA ILE A 70 5.33 -3.92 -5.92
C ILE A 70 4.25 -2.95 -5.46
N SER A 71 4.57 -2.08 -4.49
CA SER A 71 3.80 -0.87 -4.24
C SER A 71 4.64 0.37 -4.49
N LEU A 72 3.97 1.44 -4.91
CA LEU A 72 4.57 2.76 -5.12
C LEU A 72 3.68 3.79 -4.45
N SER A 73 4.26 4.63 -3.60
CA SER A 73 3.52 5.79 -3.10
C SER A 73 3.26 6.82 -4.21
N GLY A 74 2.19 7.58 -4.10
CA GLY A 74 1.88 8.65 -5.05
C GLY A 74 3.00 9.68 -5.14
N CYS A 75 3.57 10.07 -4.01
CA CYS A 75 4.72 10.97 -3.95
C CYS A 75 5.96 10.41 -4.67
N ALA A 76 6.22 9.10 -4.56
CA ALA A 76 7.31 8.47 -5.29
C ALA A 76 7.02 8.44 -6.80
N ILE A 77 5.79 8.15 -7.22
CA ILE A 77 5.41 8.18 -8.64
C ILE A 77 5.65 9.57 -9.22
N GLU A 78 5.21 10.65 -8.54
CA GLU A 78 5.41 12.02 -9.00
C GLU A 78 6.90 12.36 -9.16
N GLN A 79 7.74 11.96 -8.21
CA GLN A 79 9.18 12.19 -8.31
C GLN A 79 9.83 11.38 -9.44
N LEU A 80 9.43 10.13 -9.62
CA LEU A 80 9.93 9.28 -10.72
C LEU A 80 9.51 9.85 -12.08
N GLU A 81 8.26 10.28 -12.24
CA GLU A 81 7.79 10.92 -13.47
C GLU A 81 8.59 12.18 -13.81
N ASN A 82 8.96 12.97 -12.80
CA ASN A 82 9.66 14.23 -13.00
C ASN A 82 11.18 14.09 -13.19
N HIS A 83 11.83 13.18 -12.48
CA HIS A 83 13.31 13.15 -12.37
C HIS A 83 13.95 11.83 -12.80
N ALA A 84 13.18 10.73 -12.88
CA ALA A 84 13.69 9.41 -13.25
C ALA A 84 12.66 8.59 -14.07
N PRO A 85 12.12 9.13 -15.20
CA PRO A 85 11.04 8.51 -15.96
C PRO A 85 11.40 7.12 -16.49
N GLN A 86 12.69 6.81 -16.67
CA GLN A 86 13.14 5.47 -17.05
C GLN A 86 12.71 4.38 -16.05
N CYS A 87 12.51 4.72 -14.76
CA CYS A 87 12.01 3.76 -13.79
C CYS A 87 10.53 3.41 -14.06
N ILE A 88 9.72 4.40 -14.46
CA ILE A 88 8.31 4.14 -14.85
C ILE A 88 8.26 3.25 -16.10
N GLU A 89 9.12 3.49 -17.09
CA GLU A 89 9.22 2.65 -18.29
C GLU A 89 9.62 1.21 -17.95
N LEU A 90 10.57 1.02 -17.03
CA LEU A 90 10.97 -0.32 -16.57
C LEU A 90 9.85 -1.01 -15.80
N LEU A 91 9.10 -0.30 -14.95
CA LEU A 91 7.93 -0.83 -14.26
C LEU A 91 6.82 -1.25 -15.24
N GLN A 92 6.62 -0.49 -16.34
CA GLN A 92 5.69 -0.87 -17.39
C GLN A 92 6.17 -2.13 -18.14
N LYS A 93 7.45 -2.22 -18.46
CA LYS A 93 8.05 -3.43 -19.07
C LYS A 93 7.89 -4.66 -18.15
N LEU A 94 8.13 -4.48 -16.84
CA LEU A 94 7.92 -5.55 -15.87
C LEU A 94 6.45 -5.96 -15.80
N ASN A 95 5.53 -4.99 -15.85
CA ASN A 95 4.08 -5.25 -15.93
C ASN A 95 3.70 -6.08 -17.16
N ASP A 96 4.30 -5.79 -18.31
CA ASP A 96 4.02 -6.48 -19.58
C ASP A 96 4.43 -7.95 -19.55
N THR A 97 5.35 -8.35 -18.67
CA THR A 97 5.71 -9.77 -18.46
C THR A 97 4.60 -10.56 -17.76
N GLY A 98 3.65 -9.89 -17.11
CA GLY A 98 2.57 -10.51 -16.33
C GLY A 98 3.03 -11.13 -15.01
N CYS A 99 4.27 -10.89 -14.56
CA CYS A 99 4.82 -11.47 -13.33
C CYS A 99 4.57 -10.60 -12.09
N VAL A 100 4.20 -9.32 -12.25
CA VAL A 100 4.07 -8.36 -11.13
C VAL A 100 2.61 -8.03 -10.81
N GLU A 101 2.30 -7.96 -9.52
CA GLU A 101 1.07 -7.41 -8.97
C GLU A 101 1.36 -6.07 -8.31
N PHE A 102 0.66 -5.00 -8.73
CA PHE A 102 0.74 -3.70 -8.08
C PHE A 102 -0.25 -3.60 -6.93
N LEU A 103 0.24 -3.14 -5.77
CA LEU A 103 -0.55 -3.03 -4.56
C LEU A 103 -1.05 -1.61 -4.34
N ALA A 104 -2.13 -1.46 -3.56
CA ALA A 104 -2.58 -0.17 -3.05
C ALA A 104 -1.84 0.20 -1.76
N GLU A 105 -1.59 1.50 -1.60
CA GLU A 105 -1.10 2.09 -0.34
C GLU A 105 -1.62 3.53 -0.17
N PRO A 106 -1.38 4.24 0.95
CA PRO A 106 -1.66 5.67 1.07
C PRO A 106 -0.81 6.50 0.09
N TYR A 107 -1.43 7.48 -0.59
CA TYR A 107 -0.77 8.30 -1.61
C TYR A 107 0.49 9.01 -1.09
N SER A 108 0.37 9.61 0.08
CA SER A 108 1.43 10.37 0.74
C SER A 108 2.50 9.52 1.45
N HIS A 109 2.27 8.21 1.60
CA HIS A 109 3.00 7.36 2.54
C HIS A 109 2.94 7.87 3.99
N GLY A 110 1.81 8.49 4.34
CA GLY A 110 1.54 9.06 5.66
C GLY A 110 0.78 8.10 6.59
N PHE A 111 0.25 8.66 7.68
CA PHE A 111 -0.43 7.89 8.72
C PHE A 111 -1.89 8.31 8.92
N SER A 112 -2.56 8.75 7.87
CA SER A 112 -3.97 9.10 7.88
C SER A 112 -4.87 7.96 8.40
N SER A 113 -4.48 6.72 8.18
CA SER A 113 -5.15 5.52 8.71
C SER A 113 -5.30 5.48 10.25
N LEU A 114 -4.50 6.25 10.98
CA LEU A 114 -4.53 6.30 12.45
C LEU A 114 -5.47 7.36 13.01
N ILE A 115 -5.87 8.36 12.21
CA ILE A 115 -6.53 9.55 12.75
C ILE A 115 -7.66 10.11 11.88
N ASN A 116 -7.61 9.96 10.55
CA ASN A 116 -8.60 10.56 9.64
C ASN A 116 -8.97 9.57 8.52
N GLU A 117 -10.07 8.87 8.73
CA GLU A 117 -10.58 7.83 7.82
C GLU A 117 -10.90 8.38 6.42
N ASP A 118 -11.48 9.57 6.33
CA ASP A 118 -11.85 10.18 5.05
C ASP A 118 -10.62 10.53 4.22
N THR A 119 -9.61 11.14 4.85
CA THR A 119 -8.32 11.42 4.18
C THR A 119 -7.68 10.12 3.72
N PHE A 120 -7.65 9.10 4.56
CA PHE A 120 -7.10 7.79 4.21
C PHE A 120 -7.79 7.18 2.99
N ARG A 121 -9.13 7.18 2.97
CA ARG A 121 -9.90 6.66 1.82
C ARG A 121 -9.62 7.43 0.53
N ASP A 122 -9.55 8.75 0.61
CA ASP A 122 -9.27 9.61 -0.55
C ASP A 122 -7.87 9.36 -1.10
N GLU A 123 -6.85 9.23 -0.23
CA GLU A 123 -5.48 8.93 -0.63
C GLU A 123 -5.39 7.58 -1.37
N VAL A 124 -5.94 6.52 -0.76
CA VAL A 124 -5.91 5.17 -1.33
C VAL A 124 -6.64 5.12 -2.67
N GLN A 125 -7.81 5.77 -2.78
CA GLN A 125 -8.56 5.81 -4.05
C GLN A 125 -7.80 6.56 -5.15
N ARG A 126 -7.11 7.66 -4.80
CA ARG A 126 -6.28 8.42 -5.75
C ARG A 126 -5.13 7.55 -6.25
N LEU A 127 -4.46 6.84 -5.35
CA LEU A 127 -3.38 5.94 -5.75
C LEU A 127 -3.89 4.79 -6.63
N CYS A 128 -4.98 4.14 -6.28
CA CYS A 128 -5.57 3.07 -7.12
C CYS A 128 -5.88 3.56 -8.54
N LYS A 129 -6.39 4.80 -8.68
CA LYS A 129 -6.62 5.41 -10.01
C LYS A 129 -5.30 5.66 -10.75
N LYS A 130 -4.27 6.11 -10.05
CA LYS A 130 -2.93 6.36 -10.63
C LYS A 130 -2.29 5.05 -11.10
N VAL A 131 -2.30 4.01 -10.28
CA VAL A 131 -1.81 2.67 -10.65
C VAL A 131 -2.57 2.12 -11.86
N LYS A 132 -3.90 2.22 -11.87
CA LYS A 132 -4.71 1.80 -13.02
C LYS A 132 -4.36 2.57 -14.30
N SER A 133 -4.08 3.85 -14.19
CA SER A 133 -3.71 4.67 -15.36
C SER A 133 -2.32 4.35 -15.92
N LEU A 134 -1.35 3.96 -15.07
CA LEU A 134 0.03 3.68 -15.48
C LEU A 134 0.23 2.23 -15.93
N PHE A 135 -0.43 1.28 -15.26
CA PHE A 135 -0.17 -0.15 -15.42
C PHE A 135 -1.40 -0.97 -15.83
N GLY A 136 -2.59 -0.36 -15.92
CA GLY A 136 -3.84 -1.06 -16.27
C GLY A 136 -4.38 -1.97 -15.17
N GLN A 137 -3.71 -2.12 -14.03
CA GLN A 137 -4.11 -2.99 -12.93
C GLN A 137 -5.02 -2.26 -11.93
N GLU A 138 -6.02 -2.96 -11.41
CA GLU A 138 -6.78 -2.54 -10.22
C GLU A 138 -6.23 -3.26 -8.99
N PRO A 139 -5.60 -2.53 -8.03
CA PRO A 139 -5.07 -3.14 -6.83
C PRO A 139 -6.16 -3.88 -6.01
N LYS A 140 -5.88 -5.11 -5.62
CA LYS A 140 -6.79 -5.95 -4.82
C LYS A 140 -6.28 -6.17 -3.41
N ILE A 141 -5.01 -5.96 -3.23
CA ILE A 141 -4.28 -6.14 -1.97
C ILE A 141 -3.77 -4.78 -1.52
N PHE A 142 -3.82 -4.57 -0.24
CA PHE A 142 -3.42 -3.32 0.39
C PHE A 142 -2.12 -3.49 1.21
N ARG A 143 -1.29 -2.47 1.17
CA ARG A 143 -0.12 -2.31 2.03
C ARG A 143 -0.17 -0.94 2.67
N ASN A 144 -0.16 -0.86 3.98
CA ASN A 144 -0.13 0.44 4.66
C ASN A 144 1.29 0.97 4.80
N SER A 145 1.45 2.29 4.90
CA SER A 145 2.74 2.94 5.17
C SER A 145 3.47 2.21 6.30
N CYS A 146 4.74 1.88 6.09
CA CYS A 146 5.58 1.17 7.06
C CYS A 146 5.00 -0.16 7.58
N LEU A 147 4.16 -0.85 6.78
CA LEU A 147 3.43 -2.08 7.17
C LEU A 147 2.58 -1.91 8.43
N ILE A 148 2.09 -0.69 8.71
CA ILE A 148 1.29 -0.43 9.90
C ILE A 148 -0.03 -1.18 9.81
N TYR A 149 -0.30 -1.96 10.84
CA TYR A 149 -1.52 -2.74 10.98
C TYR A 149 -2.05 -2.70 12.42
N SER A 150 -3.36 -2.56 12.54
CA SER A 150 -4.17 -2.90 13.71
C SER A 150 -5.52 -3.43 13.24
N ASP A 151 -6.29 -4.02 14.14
CA ASP A 151 -7.61 -4.56 13.80
C ASP A 151 -8.58 -3.46 13.29
N ASP A 152 -8.47 -2.23 13.80
CA ASP A 152 -9.25 -1.08 13.32
C ASP A 152 -8.90 -0.73 11.87
N ILE A 153 -7.60 -0.68 11.56
CA ILE A 153 -7.12 -0.44 10.19
C ILE A 153 -7.55 -1.58 9.27
N GLY A 154 -7.49 -2.82 9.74
CA GLY A 154 -7.96 -3.99 8.98
C GLY A 154 -9.45 -3.90 8.63
N GLU A 155 -10.31 -3.52 9.58
CA GLU A 155 -11.75 -3.30 9.36
C GLU A 155 -11.97 -2.19 8.31
N LEU A 156 -11.23 -1.09 8.41
CA LEU A 156 -11.28 0.04 7.48
C LEU A 156 -10.90 -0.40 6.06
N VAL A 157 -9.77 -1.10 5.90
CA VAL A 157 -9.29 -1.62 4.62
C VAL A 157 -10.26 -2.64 4.01
N ALA A 158 -10.83 -3.54 4.82
CA ALA A 158 -11.85 -4.49 4.39
C ALA A 158 -13.11 -3.79 3.87
N SER A 159 -13.52 -2.69 4.54
CA SER A 159 -14.67 -1.87 4.14
C SER A 159 -14.48 -1.19 2.78
N MET A 160 -13.22 -0.98 2.35
CA MET A 160 -12.86 -0.45 1.03
C MET A 160 -12.85 -1.53 -0.07
N GLY A 161 -13.06 -2.80 0.28
CA GLY A 161 -13.21 -3.91 -0.67
C GLY A 161 -11.93 -4.69 -0.98
N PHE A 162 -10.82 -4.39 -0.32
CA PHE A 162 -9.59 -5.16 -0.46
C PHE A 162 -9.75 -6.59 0.05
N LYS A 163 -9.00 -7.52 -0.56
CA LYS A 163 -9.07 -8.96 -0.25
C LYS A 163 -7.99 -9.42 0.71
N GLY A 164 -6.91 -8.67 0.79
CA GLY A 164 -5.80 -8.95 1.67
C GLY A 164 -5.01 -7.70 1.99
N MET A 165 -4.21 -7.80 3.04
CA MET A 165 -3.33 -6.74 3.51
C MET A 165 -2.00 -7.34 3.94
N LEU A 166 -0.91 -6.64 3.59
CA LEU A 166 0.42 -6.97 4.08
C LEU A 166 0.63 -6.35 5.46
N ALA A 167 1.20 -7.10 6.39
CA ALA A 167 1.50 -6.63 7.73
C ALA A 167 2.82 -7.24 8.24
N GLU A 168 3.34 -6.74 9.35
CA GLU A 168 4.53 -7.27 9.98
C GLU A 168 4.23 -8.53 10.80
N GLY A 169 5.10 -9.53 10.70
CA GLY A 169 5.08 -10.73 11.53
C GLY A 169 5.65 -10.48 12.94
N ALA A 170 5.12 -9.49 13.64
CA ALA A 170 5.62 -9.06 14.94
C ALA A 170 5.53 -10.17 16.00
N LYS A 171 6.67 -10.56 16.57
CA LYS A 171 6.78 -11.70 17.48
C LYS A 171 5.92 -11.59 18.74
N HIS A 172 5.77 -10.36 19.26
CA HIS A 172 4.95 -10.11 20.44
C HIS A 172 3.44 -10.24 20.17
N VAL A 173 3.01 -10.10 18.90
CA VAL A 173 1.63 -10.34 18.46
C VAL A 173 1.41 -11.81 18.15
N LEU A 174 2.34 -12.41 17.43
CA LEU A 174 2.23 -13.81 17.04
C LEU A 174 2.32 -14.78 18.24
N GLY A 175 3.14 -14.45 19.24
CA GLY A 175 3.40 -15.36 20.35
C GLY A 175 4.02 -16.67 19.85
N TRP A 176 3.25 -17.76 19.91
CA TRP A 176 3.65 -19.08 19.43
C TRP A 176 3.26 -19.36 17.96
N LYS A 177 2.46 -18.48 17.36
CA LYS A 177 2.04 -18.61 15.96
C LYS A 177 3.21 -18.29 15.02
N SER A 178 3.19 -18.90 13.82
CA SER A 178 4.19 -18.63 12.77
C SER A 178 3.68 -17.56 11.79
N PRO A 179 4.55 -16.69 11.24
CA PRO A 179 4.19 -15.77 10.18
C PRO A 179 3.93 -16.45 8.82
N HIS A 180 4.23 -17.74 8.70
CA HIS A 180 4.15 -18.51 7.45
C HIS A 180 2.75 -19.09 7.17
N PHE A 181 1.74 -18.58 7.86
CA PHE A 181 0.33 -18.86 7.60
C PHE A 181 -0.39 -17.59 7.15
N VAL A 182 -1.47 -17.79 6.39
CA VAL A 182 -2.41 -16.73 6.11
C VAL A 182 -3.38 -16.62 7.29
N TYR A 183 -3.58 -15.41 7.80
CA TYR A 183 -4.55 -15.14 8.86
C TYR A 183 -5.71 -14.30 8.33
N ASN A 184 -6.78 -14.17 9.09
CA ASN A 184 -7.84 -13.20 8.83
C ASN A 184 -7.71 -12.04 9.82
N CYS A 185 -8.17 -10.86 9.40
CA CYS A 185 -8.46 -9.77 10.32
C CYS A 185 -9.59 -10.20 11.28
N CYS A 186 -9.40 -10.06 12.59
CA CYS A 186 -10.38 -10.53 13.58
C CYS A 186 -11.69 -9.72 13.53
N ARG A 187 -11.66 -8.45 13.10
CA ARG A 187 -12.87 -7.61 12.98
C ARG A 187 -13.61 -7.83 11.67
N ASP A 188 -12.89 -8.16 10.60
CA ASP A 188 -13.49 -8.52 9.30
C ASP A 188 -12.77 -9.70 8.67
N PRO A 189 -13.27 -10.94 8.89
CA PRO A 189 -12.63 -12.15 8.38
C PRO A 189 -12.55 -12.27 6.85
N ARG A 190 -13.17 -11.36 6.10
CA ARG A 190 -13.04 -11.30 4.63
C ARG A 190 -11.68 -10.78 4.20
N LEU A 191 -10.99 -9.99 5.06
CA LEU A 191 -9.64 -9.50 4.80
C LEU A 191 -8.62 -10.53 5.28
N LYS A 192 -7.79 -10.99 4.37
CA LYS A 192 -6.66 -11.89 4.69
C LYS A 192 -5.40 -11.08 5.00
N LEU A 193 -4.62 -11.56 5.93
CA LEU A 193 -3.35 -10.98 6.35
C LEU A 193 -2.20 -11.85 5.89
N LEU A 194 -1.25 -11.24 5.20
CA LEU A 194 0.03 -11.84 4.82
C LEU A 194 1.11 -11.19 5.68
N LEU A 195 1.74 -11.99 6.52
CA LEU A 195 2.67 -11.50 7.54
C LEU A 195 4.11 -11.63 7.06
N ARG A 196 4.86 -10.54 7.12
CA ARG A 196 6.28 -10.50 6.76
C ARG A 196 7.08 -11.44 7.67
N ASP A 197 7.88 -12.31 7.07
CA ASP A 197 8.98 -12.91 7.79
C ASP A 197 10.11 -11.88 7.91
N TYR A 198 10.25 -11.30 9.11
CA TYR A 198 11.23 -10.27 9.34
C TYR A 198 12.66 -10.81 9.26
N SER A 199 12.89 -12.05 9.72
CA SER A 199 14.23 -12.64 9.74
C SER A 199 14.76 -12.84 8.32
N LEU A 200 14.01 -13.57 7.49
CA LEU A 200 14.38 -13.83 6.10
C LEU A 200 14.43 -12.54 5.26
N SER A 201 13.53 -11.57 5.53
CA SER A 201 13.54 -10.29 4.83
C SER A 201 14.76 -9.45 5.19
N GLU A 202 15.14 -9.41 6.46
CA GLU A 202 16.29 -8.65 6.96
C GLU A 202 17.63 -9.29 6.61
N ASP A 203 17.67 -10.60 6.43
CA ASP A 203 18.86 -11.33 5.93
C ASP A 203 19.28 -10.79 4.55
N ILE A 204 18.31 -10.55 3.66
CA ILE A 204 18.57 -9.94 2.36
C ILE A 204 18.81 -8.44 2.49
N SER A 205 17.92 -7.72 3.22
CA SER A 205 17.91 -6.26 3.20
C SER A 205 19.07 -5.63 3.96
N PHE A 206 19.51 -6.23 5.07
CA PHE A 206 20.47 -5.59 5.98
C PHE A 206 21.69 -6.43 6.28
N ARG A 207 21.57 -7.76 6.41
CA ARG A 207 22.67 -8.64 6.82
C ARG A 207 23.50 -9.20 5.66
N PHE A 208 22.99 -9.17 4.43
CA PHE A 208 23.58 -9.82 3.26
C PHE A 208 25.08 -9.52 3.05
N ASN A 209 25.51 -8.27 3.28
CA ASN A 209 26.90 -7.82 3.12
C ASN A 209 27.61 -7.59 4.47
N ASP A 210 27.04 -8.04 5.57
CA ASP A 210 27.64 -7.94 6.90
C ASP A 210 28.61 -9.11 7.13
N SER A 211 29.91 -8.83 7.02
CA SER A 211 30.98 -9.84 7.23
C SER A 211 31.08 -10.34 8.68
N SER A 212 30.43 -9.68 9.63
CA SER A 212 30.36 -10.12 11.04
C SER A 212 29.22 -11.10 11.30
N TRP A 213 28.29 -11.24 10.37
CA TRP A 213 27.18 -12.17 10.47
C TRP A 213 27.64 -13.61 10.27
N SER A 214 27.15 -14.53 11.09
CA SER A 214 27.57 -15.96 11.09
C SER A 214 27.34 -16.66 9.77
N GLU A 215 26.31 -16.26 9.04
CA GLU A 215 25.90 -16.87 7.77
C GLU A 215 26.50 -16.16 6.52
N TYR A 216 27.40 -15.20 6.75
CA TYR A 216 28.10 -14.54 5.65
C TYR A 216 29.20 -15.46 5.06
N PRO A 217 29.36 -15.53 3.72
CA PRO A 217 28.50 -14.96 2.68
C PRO A 217 27.23 -15.79 2.42
N LEU A 218 26.09 -15.13 2.30
CA LEU A 218 24.82 -15.78 2.00
C LEU A 218 24.71 -16.11 0.51
N PHE A 219 24.47 -17.38 0.20
CA PHE A 219 24.21 -17.87 -1.15
C PHE A 219 22.74 -18.22 -1.36
N ALA A 220 22.29 -18.16 -2.63
CA ALA A 220 20.88 -18.43 -2.97
C ALA A 220 20.44 -19.87 -2.69
N ASP A 221 21.33 -20.84 -2.80
CA ASP A 221 21.07 -22.25 -2.44
C ASP A 221 20.87 -22.41 -0.93
N THR A 222 21.75 -21.81 -0.12
CA THR A 222 21.63 -21.81 1.35
C THR A 222 20.32 -21.18 1.80
N TYR A 223 19.98 -20.02 1.23
CA TYR A 223 18.73 -19.34 1.54
C TYR A 223 17.49 -20.15 1.14
N ALA A 224 17.56 -20.84 -0.01
CA ALA A 224 16.50 -21.73 -0.46
C ALA A 224 16.39 -22.98 0.41
N ASP A 225 17.52 -23.51 0.96
CA ASP A 225 17.53 -24.61 1.90
C ASP A 225 16.85 -24.23 3.23
N TRP A 226 17.08 -23.02 3.74
CA TRP A 226 16.38 -22.57 4.95
C TRP A 226 14.87 -22.57 4.77
N ILE A 227 14.39 -22.05 3.64
CA ILE A 227 12.95 -22.05 3.33
C ILE A 227 12.44 -23.49 3.16
N ALA A 228 13.21 -24.36 2.48
CA ALA A 228 12.80 -25.75 2.26
C ALA A 228 12.68 -26.54 3.57
N GLN A 229 13.53 -26.25 4.56
CA GLN A 229 13.57 -26.92 5.86
C GLN A 229 12.48 -26.46 6.85
N LEU A 230 11.75 -25.39 6.56
CA LEU A 230 10.60 -25.00 7.38
C LEU A 230 9.58 -26.14 7.50
N PRO A 231 8.77 -26.23 8.55
CA PRO A 231 7.72 -27.25 8.70
C PRO A 231 6.81 -27.34 7.45
N GLU A 232 6.32 -28.54 7.14
CA GLU A 232 5.51 -28.80 5.93
C GLU A 232 4.17 -28.03 5.95
N GLU A 233 3.62 -27.77 7.14
CA GLU A 233 2.40 -27.02 7.36
C GLU A 233 2.56 -25.54 7.00
N GLU A 234 3.75 -25.01 7.13
CA GLU A 234 4.11 -23.62 6.84
C GLU A 234 4.29 -23.43 5.34
N GLN A 235 3.27 -22.92 4.69
CA GLN A 235 3.18 -22.94 3.23
C GLN A 235 3.44 -21.59 2.56
N VAL A 236 3.33 -20.47 3.27
CA VAL A 236 3.45 -19.11 2.71
C VAL A 236 4.56 -18.36 3.39
N ILE A 237 5.61 -18.06 2.66
CA ILE A 237 6.77 -17.32 3.16
C ILE A 237 6.75 -15.93 2.52
N ASN A 238 6.52 -14.89 3.33
CA ASN A 238 6.39 -13.53 2.88
C ASN A 238 7.71 -12.77 3.09
N ILE A 239 8.41 -12.47 2.00
CA ILE A 239 9.68 -11.71 1.99
C ILE A 239 9.37 -10.31 1.48
N PHE A 240 9.26 -9.37 2.41
CA PHE A 240 8.89 -7.98 2.12
C PHE A 240 10.05 -7.05 2.42
N MET A 241 10.43 -6.23 1.44
CA MET A 241 11.54 -5.29 1.55
C MET A 241 11.29 -4.02 0.73
N GLU A 242 12.07 -2.99 1.02
CA GLU A 242 12.18 -1.84 0.12
C GLU A 242 13.03 -2.22 -1.09
N LEU A 243 12.71 -1.68 -2.27
CA LEU A 243 13.52 -1.92 -3.48
C LEU A 243 14.96 -1.37 -3.30
N CYS A 244 15.14 -0.35 -2.44
CA CYS A 244 16.43 0.19 -2.02
C CYS A 244 17.36 -0.84 -1.35
N ALA A 245 16.83 -1.98 -0.90
CA ALA A 245 17.66 -3.08 -0.43
C ALA A 245 18.62 -3.57 -1.52
N LEU A 246 18.23 -3.44 -2.79
CA LEU A 246 19.02 -3.87 -3.95
C LEU A 246 19.78 -2.66 -4.55
N GLY A 247 20.93 -2.34 -3.98
CA GLY A 247 21.86 -1.31 -4.49
C GLY A 247 22.20 -0.18 -3.52
N ILE A 248 21.33 0.13 -2.54
CA ILE A 248 21.61 1.15 -1.52
C ILE A 248 21.94 0.51 -0.18
N PHE A 249 21.03 -0.28 0.41
CA PHE A 249 21.33 -0.96 1.68
C PHE A 249 22.39 -2.05 1.46
N GLN A 250 22.24 -2.82 0.40
CA GLN A 250 23.25 -3.77 -0.07
C GLN A 250 23.86 -3.20 -1.36
N PRO A 251 25.15 -2.78 -1.33
CA PRO A 251 25.77 -2.19 -2.51
C PRO A 251 25.84 -3.21 -3.66
N LEU A 252 25.79 -2.75 -4.90
CA LEU A 252 25.84 -3.64 -6.08
C LEU A 252 27.10 -4.52 -6.09
N SER A 253 28.21 -4.02 -5.52
CA SER A 253 29.46 -4.77 -5.37
C SER A 253 29.37 -6.00 -4.44
N SER A 254 28.28 -6.14 -3.67
CA SER A 254 28.02 -7.33 -2.84
C SER A 254 27.49 -8.52 -3.65
N ASN A 255 27.25 -8.37 -4.94
CA ASN A 255 26.59 -9.34 -5.80
C ASN A 255 25.14 -9.66 -5.41
N ILE A 256 24.46 -8.74 -4.74
CA ILE A 256 23.06 -8.93 -4.33
C ILE A 256 22.12 -9.21 -5.52
N LEU A 257 22.38 -8.60 -6.70
CA LEU A 257 21.56 -8.83 -7.89
C LEU A 257 21.77 -10.25 -8.45
N GLU A 258 22.99 -10.77 -8.42
CA GLU A 258 23.27 -12.16 -8.85
C GLU A 258 22.64 -13.16 -7.88
N PHE A 259 22.64 -12.87 -6.59
CA PHE A 259 21.88 -13.66 -5.60
C PHE A 259 20.39 -13.68 -5.97
N MET A 260 19.77 -12.53 -6.26
CA MET A 260 18.36 -12.45 -6.67
C MET A 260 18.08 -13.26 -7.93
N LYS A 261 18.91 -13.13 -8.97
CA LYS A 261 18.77 -13.89 -10.23
C LYS A 261 18.86 -15.39 -10.04
N ALA A 262 19.62 -15.87 -9.05
CA ALA A 262 19.76 -17.28 -8.77
C ALA A 262 18.56 -17.87 -8.02
N LEU A 263 17.79 -17.06 -7.27
CA LEU A 263 16.69 -17.55 -6.43
C LEU A 263 15.64 -18.38 -7.20
N PRO A 264 15.15 -18.00 -8.39
CA PRO A 264 14.12 -18.79 -9.09
C PRO A 264 14.56 -20.21 -9.39
N VAL A 265 15.83 -20.39 -9.82
CA VAL A 265 16.39 -21.73 -10.10
C VAL A 265 16.53 -22.54 -8.82
N GLN A 266 17.05 -21.93 -7.74
CA GLN A 266 17.25 -22.61 -6.47
C GLN A 266 15.92 -23.01 -5.81
N PHE A 267 14.91 -22.16 -5.91
CA PHE A 267 13.57 -22.44 -5.40
C PHE A 267 12.91 -23.58 -6.19
N LYS A 268 12.98 -23.54 -7.52
CA LYS A 268 12.42 -24.57 -8.39
C LYS A 268 13.02 -25.97 -8.08
N GLN A 269 14.33 -26.04 -7.88
CA GLN A 269 15.01 -27.30 -7.52
C GLN A 269 14.49 -27.90 -6.20
N ARG A 270 13.98 -27.09 -5.28
CA ARG A 270 13.45 -27.48 -3.97
C ARG A 270 11.91 -27.57 -3.93
N GLY A 271 11.25 -27.39 -5.08
CA GLY A 271 9.79 -27.43 -5.16
C GLY A 271 9.11 -26.22 -4.51
N ILE A 272 9.83 -25.10 -4.36
CA ILE A 272 9.31 -23.82 -3.87
C ILE A 272 8.84 -23.00 -5.07
N THR A 273 7.68 -22.36 -4.97
CA THR A 273 7.07 -21.55 -6.03
C THR A 273 6.92 -20.10 -5.62
N PHE A 274 6.89 -19.19 -6.59
CA PHE A 274 6.47 -17.82 -6.35
C PHE A 274 4.96 -17.66 -6.56
N SER A 275 4.34 -16.75 -5.81
CA SER A 275 2.95 -16.33 -6.03
C SER A 275 2.77 -14.87 -5.63
N THR A 276 1.83 -14.22 -6.30
CA THR A 276 1.43 -12.87 -5.92
C THR A 276 0.53 -12.88 -4.68
N PRO A 277 0.44 -11.78 -3.92
CA PRO A 277 -0.43 -11.69 -2.75
C PRO A 277 -1.89 -12.02 -3.04
N SER A 278 -2.46 -11.57 -4.17
CA SER A 278 -3.86 -11.89 -4.50
C SER A 278 -4.06 -13.36 -4.86
N GLU A 279 -3.11 -14.02 -5.50
CA GLU A 279 -3.16 -15.47 -5.73
C GLU A 279 -3.13 -16.25 -4.40
N ILE A 280 -2.26 -15.84 -3.46
CA ILE A 280 -2.20 -16.45 -2.14
C ILE A 280 -3.54 -16.26 -1.41
N CYS A 281 -4.04 -15.02 -1.36
CA CYS A 281 -5.33 -14.72 -0.75
C CYS A 281 -6.50 -15.49 -1.40
N GLY A 282 -6.44 -15.77 -2.70
CA GLY A 282 -7.45 -16.54 -3.40
C GLY A 282 -7.40 -18.04 -3.12
N ARG A 283 -6.20 -18.60 -2.97
CA ARG A 283 -5.96 -20.05 -2.91
C ARG A 283 -5.82 -20.62 -1.50
N VAL A 284 -5.08 -19.91 -0.63
CA VAL A 284 -4.70 -20.42 0.69
C VAL A 284 -5.82 -20.15 1.70
N LYS A 285 -6.21 -21.18 2.44
CA LYS A 285 -7.15 -21.03 3.55
C LYS A 285 -6.46 -20.35 4.73
N SER A 286 -7.20 -19.52 5.44
CA SER A 286 -6.72 -18.92 6.68
C SER A 286 -6.52 -19.99 7.76
N ALA A 287 -5.46 -19.84 8.55
CA ALA A 287 -5.21 -20.64 9.75
C ALA A 287 -6.03 -20.18 10.97
N GLY A 288 -6.73 -19.05 10.84
CA GLY A 288 -7.57 -18.47 11.89
C GLY A 288 -7.45 -16.95 11.95
N ASP A 289 -8.05 -16.37 12.95
CA ASP A 289 -8.03 -14.92 13.14
C ASP A 289 -6.78 -14.48 13.90
N LEU A 290 -6.24 -13.33 13.51
CA LEU A 290 -5.16 -12.65 14.22
C LEU A 290 -5.73 -11.40 14.88
N THR A 291 -5.45 -11.22 16.17
CA THR A 291 -5.86 -10.04 16.93
C THR A 291 -4.66 -9.14 17.15
N VAL A 292 -4.76 -7.89 16.68
CA VAL A 292 -3.73 -6.85 16.81
C VAL A 292 -4.39 -5.57 17.33
N THR A 293 -4.44 -5.43 18.63
CA THR A 293 -5.16 -4.34 19.30
C THR A 293 -4.47 -2.98 19.11
N TYR A 294 -3.14 -2.96 19.11
CA TYR A 294 -2.34 -1.75 18.95
C TYR A 294 -1.58 -1.78 17.63
N PRO A 295 -1.41 -0.63 16.97
CA PRO A 295 -0.69 -0.58 15.70
C PRO A 295 0.73 -1.15 15.80
N THR A 296 1.03 -2.11 14.93
CA THR A 296 2.38 -2.65 14.70
C THR A 296 3.00 -2.02 13.47
N SER A 297 4.32 -2.09 13.34
CA SER A 297 5.08 -1.68 12.14
C SER A 297 6.26 -2.62 11.90
N TRP A 298 6.98 -2.44 10.78
CA TRP A 298 8.16 -3.25 10.50
C TRP A 298 9.46 -2.68 11.11
N VAL A 299 9.42 -1.43 11.61
CA VAL A 299 10.62 -0.68 12.03
C VAL A 299 10.96 -0.95 13.49
N ASP A 300 12.27 -1.00 13.76
CA ASP A 300 12.90 -1.24 15.05
C ASP A 300 12.51 -2.59 15.70
N GLU A 301 13.09 -2.94 16.84
CA GLU A 301 12.82 -4.21 17.52
C GLU A 301 11.45 -4.25 18.18
N GLU A 302 10.94 -3.11 18.63
CA GLU A 302 9.63 -2.99 19.28
C GLU A 302 8.46 -3.24 18.33
N ARG A 303 8.68 -3.07 17.01
CA ARG A 303 7.64 -3.26 15.99
C ARG A 303 6.34 -2.49 16.29
N ASP A 304 6.47 -1.26 16.77
CA ASP A 304 5.37 -0.36 17.17
C ASP A 304 5.44 1.00 16.44
N MET A 305 4.69 1.99 16.91
CA MET A 305 4.64 3.34 16.36
C MET A 305 5.68 4.30 16.94
N SER A 306 6.52 3.86 17.88
CA SER A 306 7.46 4.73 18.56
C SER A 306 8.51 5.41 17.66
N PRO A 307 8.89 4.88 16.49
CA PRO A 307 9.76 5.58 15.55
C PRO A 307 9.20 6.91 15.03
N TRP A 308 7.87 7.05 14.98
CA TRP A 308 7.17 8.22 14.41
C TRP A 308 6.31 8.99 15.39
N LEU A 309 5.85 8.36 16.47
CA LEU A 309 4.95 8.94 17.47
C LEU A 309 5.48 8.73 18.90
N GLY A 310 6.75 8.42 19.07
CA GLY A 310 7.35 8.05 20.34
C GLY A 310 7.56 9.23 21.31
N ASN A 311 7.77 10.44 20.78
CA ASN A 311 8.02 11.62 21.62
C ASN A 311 6.95 12.70 21.43
N VAL A 312 7.03 13.76 22.27
CA VAL A 312 6.05 14.86 22.27
C VAL A 312 6.08 15.65 20.98
N MET A 313 7.28 15.91 20.40
CA MET A 313 7.44 16.68 19.15
C MET A 313 6.72 15.99 17.99
N GLN A 314 6.93 14.69 17.85
CA GLN A 314 6.29 13.90 16.80
C GLN A 314 4.77 13.92 16.92
N ARG A 315 4.24 13.72 18.14
CA ARG A 315 2.78 13.73 18.38
C ARG A 315 2.17 15.12 18.17
N GLU A 316 2.86 16.18 18.57
CA GLU A 316 2.40 17.55 18.34
C GLU A 316 2.33 17.87 16.83
N ALA A 317 3.41 17.58 16.10
CA ALA A 317 3.45 17.77 14.66
C ALA A 317 2.35 16.98 13.93
N PHE A 318 2.18 15.71 14.30
CA PHE A 318 1.14 14.82 13.76
C PHE A 318 -0.27 15.36 14.01
N ASN A 319 -0.61 15.65 15.26
CA ASN A 319 -1.94 16.12 15.64
C ASN A 319 -2.24 17.47 14.97
N LYS A 320 -1.26 18.38 14.91
CA LYS A 320 -1.43 19.70 14.32
C LYS A 320 -1.65 19.61 12.82
N LEU A 321 -0.93 18.74 12.11
CA LEU A 321 -1.14 18.50 10.69
C LEU A 321 -2.57 18.00 10.43
N TYR A 322 -3.00 16.97 11.11
CA TYR A 322 -4.31 16.37 10.85
C TYR A 322 -5.49 17.19 11.40
N SER A 323 -5.24 18.17 12.27
CA SER A 323 -6.29 19.09 12.74
C SER A 323 -6.93 19.92 11.62
N ILE A 324 -6.26 20.06 10.48
CA ILE A 324 -6.75 20.81 9.31
C ILE A 324 -7.11 19.92 8.12
N ALA A 325 -6.99 18.59 8.24
CA ALA A 325 -7.19 17.64 7.15
C ALA A 325 -8.55 17.82 6.44
N ASP A 326 -9.63 17.90 7.21
CA ASP A 326 -10.97 18.06 6.66
C ASP A 326 -11.14 19.39 5.90
N ARG A 327 -10.50 20.48 6.37
CA ARG A 327 -10.53 21.77 5.67
C ARG A 327 -9.79 21.70 4.34
N VAL A 328 -8.61 21.10 4.31
CA VAL A 328 -7.84 20.91 3.07
C VAL A 328 -8.66 20.10 2.06
N ARG A 329 -9.31 19.03 2.51
CA ARG A 329 -10.15 18.17 1.68
C ARG A 329 -11.35 18.94 1.09
N ILE A 330 -12.05 19.72 1.91
CA ILE A 330 -13.22 20.52 1.49
C ILE A 330 -12.81 21.65 0.56
N CYS A 331 -11.65 22.25 0.76
CA CYS A 331 -11.10 23.32 -0.03
C CYS A 331 -10.97 23.00 -1.52
N ARG A 332 -10.61 21.76 -1.85
CA ARG A 332 -10.34 21.31 -3.23
C ARG A 332 -9.32 22.17 -3.99
N ASP A 333 -8.49 22.91 -3.26
CA ASP A 333 -7.37 23.65 -3.85
C ASP A 333 -6.23 22.67 -4.12
N ARG A 334 -5.82 22.52 -5.38
CA ARG A 334 -4.82 21.54 -5.78
C ARG A 334 -3.46 21.75 -5.12
N ARG A 335 -3.06 23.03 -4.90
CA ARG A 335 -1.78 23.34 -4.25
C ARG A 335 -1.80 22.96 -2.77
N LEU A 336 -2.88 23.35 -2.07
CA LEU A 336 -3.04 22.98 -0.67
C LEU A 336 -3.14 21.45 -0.48
N MET A 337 -3.82 20.75 -1.38
CA MET A 337 -3.89 19.29 -1.34
C MET A 337 -2.51 18.66 -1.57
N GLN A 338 -1.74 19.15 -2.53
CA GLN A 338 -0.38 18.65 -2.79
C GLN A 338 0.56 18.94 -1.62
N ASP A 339 0.53 20.17 -1.09
CA ASP A 339 1.33 20.52 0.09
C ASP A 339 0.96 19.62 1.28
N PHE A 340 -0.33 19.33 1.48
CA PHE A 340 -0.81 18.44 2.52
C PHE A 340 -0.30 17.00 2.32
N ASP A 341 -0.36 16.48 1.09
CA ASP A 341 0.16 15.15 0.76
C ASP A 341 1.65 15.04 1.12
N TYR A 342 2.46 16.01 0.74
CA TYR A 342 3.89 16.00 0.99
C TYR A 342 4.24 16.18 2.47
N LEU A 343 3.46 16.97 3.20
CA LEU A 343 3.64 17.15 4.64
C LEU A 343 3.22 15.91 5.45
N GLN A 344 2.32 15.09 4.94
CA GLN A 344 1.92 13.82 5.58
C GLN A 344 3.00 12.74 5.55
N ALA A 345 3.99 12.82 4.64
CA ALA A 345 4.99 11.77 4.46
C ALA A 345 5.64 11.36 5.80
N SER A 346 5.65 10.07 6.07
CA SER A 346 6.06 9.48 7.35
C SER A 346 7.46 9.88 7.81
N ASN A 347 8.35 10.12 6.85
CA ASN A 347 9.73 10.50 7.13
C ASN A 347 9.85 11.88 7.79
N ASN A 348 8.92 12.80 7.55
CA ASN A 348 8.90 14.09 8.26
C ASN A 348 8.81 13.88 9.78
N LEU A 349 8.02 12.91 10.22
CA LEU A 349 7.94 12.54 11.63
C LEU A 349 9.15 11.73 12.10
N ARG A 350 9.70 10.86 11.23
CA ARG A 350 10.88 10.04 11.55
C ARG A 350 12.10 10.90 11.87
N PHE A 351 12.31 12.02 11.17
CA PHE A 351 13.42 12.95 11.44
C PHE A 351 13.36 13.59 12.83
N MET A 352 12.20 13.66 13.46
CA MET A 352 12.01 14.17 14.82
C MET A 352 12.23 13.10 15.90
N SER A 353 12.55 11.86 15.52
CA SER A 353 12.76 10.77 16.46
C SER A 353 14.03 11.00 17.30
N THR A 354 13.89 10.80 18.61
CA THR A 354 15.01 10.82 19.55
C THR A 354 15.58 9.43 19.84
N LYS A 355 14.98 8.38 19.23
CA LYS A 355 15.48 7.01 19.31
C LYS A 355 16.77 6.86 18.51
N PRO A 356 17.76 6.07 19.00
CA PRO A 356 18.89 5.68 18.18
C PRO A 356 18.38 4.85 16.98
N ASN A 357 18.91 5.12 15.79
CA ASN A 357 18.54 4.40 14.59
C ASN A 357 19.12 2.98 14.62
N SER A 358 18.28 1.96 14.61
CA SER A 358 18.69 0.55 14.57
C SER A 358 19.23 0.13 13.20
N TYR A 359 18.80 0.79 12.13
CA TYR A 359 19.16 0.48 10.74
C TYR A 359 19.83 1.67 10.06
N GLY A 360 21.13 1.87 10.32
CA GLY A 360 22.01 2.77 9.58
C GLY A 360 21.41 4.14 9.27
N GLY A 361 21.32 4.93 10.27
CA GLY A 361 20.93 6.31 10.40
C GLY A 361 20.86 7.21 9.18
N TYR A 362 19.77 7.18 8.43
CA TYR A 362 19.36 8.35 7.67
C TYR A 362 18.88 9.42 8.67
N ARG A 363 19.75 10.37 8.99
CA ARG A 363 19.40 11.50 9.87
C ARG A 363 18.73 12.65 9.12
N GLY A 364 18.46 12.50 7.82
CA GLY A 364 17.97 13.58 6.99
C GLY A 364 18.98 14.73 6.84
N ILE A 365 18.49 15.85 6.34
CA ILE A 365 19.24 17.09 6.17
C ILE A 365 19.36 17.91 7.48
N TYR A 366 18.83 17.39 8.59
CA TYR A 366 18.73 18.09 9.86
C TYR A 366 19.86 17.71 10.79
N ASP A 367 20.37 18.71 11.52
CA ASP A 367 21.46 18.53 12.49
C ASP A 367 20.97 17.80 13.77
N SER A 368 19.69 17.91 14.07
CA SER A 368 19.07 17.29 15.24
C SER A 368 17.57 17.05 15.03
N PRO A 369 16.94 16.17 15.84
CA PRO A 369 15.48 16.02 15.87
C PRO A 369 14.72 17.32 16.20
N TYR A 370 15.32 18.19 17.01
CA TYR A 370 14.74 19.50 17.35
C TYR A 370 14.76 20.46 16.17
N ASP A 371 15.81 20.41 15.36
CA ASP A 371 15.93 21.19 14.14
C ASP A 371 14.87 20.75 13.11
N ALA A 372 14.71 19.44 12.93
CA ALA A 372 13.65 18.88 12.09
C ALA A 372 12.26 19.32 12.55
N PHE A 373 12.01 19.25 13.85
CA PHE A 373 10.72 19.68 14.44
C PHE A 373 10.49 21.19 14.20
N THR A 374 11.48 22.03 14.47
CA THR A 374 11.35 23.49 14.31
C THR A 374 11.08 23.85 12.85
N ASN A 375 11.85 23.26 11.92
CA ASN A 375 11.65 23.48 10.49
C ASN A 375 10.25 23.08 10.05
N TYR A 376 9.82 21.89 10.42
CA TYR A 376 8.50 21.37 10.08
C TYR A 376 7.36 22.20 10.65
N MET A 377 7.48 22.64 11.92
CA MET A 377 6.47 23.45 12.59
C MET A 377 6.37 24.87 11.99
N ASN A 378 7.47 25.46 11.50
CA ASN A 378 7.44 26.71 10.79
C ASN A 378 6.68 26.57 9.45
N ILE A 379 6.97 25.53 8.67
CA ILE A 379 6.25 25.22 7.44
C ILE A 379 4.77 24.99 7.72
N LEU A 380 4.47 24.19 8.74
CA LEU A 380 3.09 23.88 9.13
C LEU A 380 2.35 25.13 9.61
N GLY A 381 3.03 26.07 10.27
CA GLY A 381 2.49 27.35 10.67
C GLY A 381 2.03 28.18 9.46
N ASP A 382 2.86 28.29 8.42
CA ASP A 382 2.50 28.96 7.17
C ASP A 382 1.36 28.22 6.45
N PHE A 383 1.47 26.90 6.33
CA PHE A 383 0.46 26.07 5.67
C PHE A 383 -0.93 26.24 6.32
N ILE A 384 -0.99 26.19 7.67
CA ILE A 384 -2.24 26.40 8.40
C ILE A 384 -2.80 27.80 8.17
N THR A 385 -1.95 28.81 8.12
CA THR A 385 -2.35 30.20 7.82
C THR A 385 -3.02 30.29 6.44
N ARG A 386 -2.40 29.71 5.41
CA ARG A 386 -2.95 29.64 4.05
C ARG A 386 -4.29 28.88 3.98
N VAL A 387 -4.40 27.76 4.72
CA VAL A 387 -5.66 27.01 4.80
C VAL A 387 -6.74 27.85 5.46
N ASN A 388 -6.41 28.56 6.56
CA ASN A 388 -7.35 29.42 7.29
C ASN A 388 -7.78 30.64 6.49
N GLU A 389 -6.91 31.25 5.69
CA GLU A 389 -7.25 32.34 4.77
C GLU A 389 -8.26 31.90 3.71
N ARG A 390 -8.13 30.66 3.25
CA ARG A 390 -9.06 30.08 2.28
C ARG A 390 -10.40 29.68 2.95
N TYR A 391 -10.34 29.21 4.19
CA TYR A 391 -11.47 28.78 5.02
C TYR A 391 -11.27 29.30 6.45
N PRO A 392 -11.60 30.59 6.73
CA PRO A 392 -11.45 31.15 8.06
C PRO A 392 -12.27 30.34 9.09
N LEU A 393 -11.67 30.17 10.27
CA LEU A 393 -12.29 29.49 11.43
C LEU A 393 -13.54 30.26 11.92
N ASP A 394 -13.45 31.59 11.85
CA ASP A 394 -14.49 32.53 12.21
C ASP A 394 -15.31 32.89 10.98
N ILE A 395 -16.02 31.94 10.44
CA ILE A 395 -17.17 32.28 9.64
C ILE A 395 -18.25 32.66 10.67
N ASP A 396 -18.59 33.92 10.75
CA ASP A 396 -19.78 34.46 11.45
C ASP A 396 -21.09 33.94 10.83
N ASN A 397 -21.12 32.69 10.48
CA ASN A 397 -22.22 31.95 9.95
C ASN A 397 -22.47 30.75 10.85
N GLU A 398 -23.20 30.99 11.95
CA GLU A 398 -23.82 29.92 12.73
C GLU A 398 -24.57 28.93 11.82
N GLU A 399 -25.12 29.40 10.71
CA GLU A 399 -25.77 28.56 9.70
C GLU A 399 -24.81 27.58 9.00
N LEU A 400 -23.60 28.01 8.61
CA LEU A 400 -22.66 27.12 7.90
C LEU A 400 -22.04 26.10 8.86
N ASN A 401 -21.73 26.49 10.10
CA ASN A 401 -21.26 25.58 11.14
C ASN A 401 -22.35 24.59 11.54
N SER A 402 -23.61 25.06 11.61
CA SER A 402 -24.79 24.21 11.84
C SER A 402 -25.00 23.21 10.69
N LEU A 403 -24.85 23.66 9.43
CA LEU A 403 -24.95 22.79 8.25
C LEU A 403 -23.82 21.77 8.17
N LEU A 404 -22.58 22.16 8.44
CA LEU A 404 -21.43 21.23 8.48
C LEU A 404 -21.58 20.21 9.61
N THR A 405 -22.06 20.64 10.78
CA THR A 405 -22.35 19.73 11.88
C THR A 405 -23.51 18.76 11.53
N THR A 406 -24.53 19.27 10.86
CA THR A 406 -25.66 18.47 10.38
C THR A 406 -25.24 17.45 9.33
N ILE A 407 -24.40 17.86 8.37
CA ILE A 407 -23.83 16.95 7.35
C ILE A 407 -22.98 15.88 7.98
N LYS A 408 -22.15 16.22 8.97
CA LYS A 408 -21.34 15.27 9.72
C LYS A 408 -22.23 14.26 10.47
N ASN A 409 -23.22 14.75 11.21
CA ASN A 409 -24.13 13.87 11.96
C ASN A 409 -24.95 12.97 11.04
N GLN A 410 -25.37 13.45 9.87
CA GLN A 410 -26.06 12.66 8.85
C GLN A 410 -25.12 11.61 8.22
N GLY A 411 -23.85 11.96 8.02
CA GLY A 411 -22.80 11.03 7.56
C GLY A 411 -22.60 9.89 8.55
N ASP A 412 -22.48 10.21 9.83
CA ASP A 412 -22.32 9.25 10.90
C ASP A 412 -23.57 8.35 11.05
N GLU A 413 -24.76 8.92 10.92
CA GLU A 413 -26.02 8.15 10.93
C GLU A 413 -26.16 7.23 9.72
N LEU A 414 -25.77 7.70 8.52
CA LEU A 414 -25.71 6.87 7.32
C LEU A 414 -24.71 5.72 7.44
N ALA A 415 -23.56 5.97 8.06
CA ALA A 415 -22.55 4.93 8.30
C ALA A 415 -23.07 3.87 9.27
N LEU A 416 -23.78 4.28 10.33
CA LEU A 416 -24.42 3.36 11.28
C LEU A 416 -25.53 2.53 10.60
N LYS A 417 -26.39 3.15 9.80
CA LYS A 417 -27.44 2.47 9.06
C LYS A 417 -26.89 1.49 8.02
N ASN A 418 -25.81 1.86 7.33
CA ASN A 418 -25.13 0.97 6.40
C ASN A 418 -24.50 -0.25 7.11
N LYS A 419 -23.93 -0.07 8.32
CA LYS A 419 -23.47 -1.20 9.15
C LYS A 419 -24.64 -2.12 9.56
N GLU A 420 -25.78 -1.56 9.88
CA GLU A 420 -26.97 -2.31 10.25
C GLU A 420 -27.55 -3.07 9.04
N ILE A 421 -27.66 -2.42 7.89
CA ILE A 421 -28.05 -3.04 6.61
C ILE A 421 -27.11 -4.22 6.30
N SER A 422 -25.81 -4.03 6.40
CA SER A 422 -24.83 -5.11 6.16
C SER A 422 -25.00 -6.28 7.14
N LYS A 423 -25.31 -6.01 8.41
CA LYS A 423 -25.61 -7.05 9.40
C LYS A 423 -26.88 -7.81 9.04
N LEU A 424 -27.93 -7.10 8.67
CA LEU A 424 -29.22 -7.70 8.28
C LEU A 424 -29.07 -8.53 7.00
N GLN A 425 -28.34 -8.04 6.01
CA GLN A 425 -28.05 -8.79 4.77
C GLN A 425 -27.27 -10.07 5.07
N ASN A 426 -26.29 -10.03 5.96
CA ASN A 426 -25.52 -11.19 6.37
C ASN A 426 -26.39 -12.20 7.17
N MET A 427 -27.35 -11.73 7.96
CA MET A 427 -28.30 -12.60 8.64
C MET A 427 -29.27 -13.23 7.64
N LEU A 428 -29.80 -12.47 6.70
CA LEU A 428 -30.68 -12.97 5.65
C LEU A 428 -29.99 -14.07 4.82
N ALA A 429 -28.75 -13.84 4.41
CA ALA A 429 -27.95 -14.83 3.67
C ALA A 429 -27.63 -16.11 4.49
N ARG A 430 -27.64 -16.02 5.84
CA ARG A 430 -27.54 -17.21 6.71
C ARG A 430 -28.86 -17.98 6.76
N PHE A 431 -29.99 -17.28 6.92
CA PHE A 431 -31.31 -17.91 6.89
C PHE A 431 -31.62 -18.57 5.53
N GLU A 432 -31.28 -17.94 4.42
CA GLU A 432 -31.43 -18.53 3.08
C GLU A 432 -30.57 -19.79 2.88
N LYS A 433 -29.42 -19.89 3.53
CA LYS A 433 -28.57 -21.10 3.53
C LYS A 433 -29.09 -22.21 4.44
N GLU A 434 -29.83 -21.87 5.51
CA GLU A 434 -30.43 -22.83 6.44
C GLU A 434 -31.76 -23.38 5.91
N GLU A 435 -32.49 -22.63 5.09
CA GLU A 435 -33.76 -23.06 4.48
C GLU A 435 -33.63 -23.81 3.14
N ALA A 436 -32.41 -23.93 2.58
CA ALA A 436 -32.20 -24.73 1.38
C ALA A 436 -32.44 -26.22 1.69
N PRO A 437 -33.49 -26.86 1.09
CA PRO A 437 -33.81 -28.23 1.42
C PRO A 437 -32.69 -29.18 1.02
N LYS A 438 -32.26 -30.00 1.94
CA LYS A 438 -31.42 -31.19 1.68
C LYS A 438 -32.24 -32.18 0.89
N SER A 439 -32.16 -32.12 -0.43
CA SER A 439 -32.67 -33.19 -1.27
C SER A 439 -31.58 -34.23 -1.49
N GLU A 440 -31.60 -35.26 -0.69
CA GLU A 440 -31.02 -36.56 -1.06
C GLU A 440 -31.88 -37.13 -2.18
N VAL A 441 -31.33 -37.30 -3.36
CA VAL A 441 -31.87 -38.23 -4.37
C VAL A 441 -30.71 -38.98 -4.97
N SER A 442 -30.67 -40.27 -4.65
CA SER A 442 -29.85 -41.29 -5.29
C SER A 442 -30.27 -41.52 -6.74
N PRO A 443 -29.40 -41.98 -7.62
CA PRO A 443 -29.71 -42.18 -9.04
C PRO A 443 -30.44 -43.51 -9.29
N VAL A 444 -31.50 -43.48 -10.06
CA VAL A 444 -32.08 -44.66 -10.74
C VAL A 444 -32.13 -44.38 -12.23
N GLU A 445 -31.68 -45.38 -12.96
CA GLU A 445 -31.51 -45.47 -14.40
C GLU A 445 -32.85 -45.47 -15.20
N ALA A 446 -32.65 -45.18 -16.50
CA ALA A 446 -33.39 -45.61 -17.70
C ALA A 446 -34.63 -44.77 -18.07
N GLU A 447 -34.81 -44.37 -19.26
CA GLU A 447 -34.91 -44.91 -20.59
C GLU A 447 -35.46 -43.83 -21.58
N GLU A 448 -35.11 -43.98 -22.82
CA GLU A 448 -35.45 -43.17 -23.99
C GLU A 448 -36.95 -42.94 -24.19
N ALA A 449 -37.33 -41.76 -24.72
CA ALA A 449 -38.15 -41.64 -25.92
C ALA A 449 -38.46 -40.19 -26.33
N SER A 450 -38.16 -39.93 -27.59
CA SER A 450 -38.88 -39.07 -28.56
C SER A 450 -39.03 -37.57 -28.36
N LYS A 451 -38.39 -36.87 -29.29
CA LYS A 451 -38.78 -35.52 -29.77
C LYS A 451 -40.19 -35.49 -30.35
N PRO A 452 -40.87 -34.32 -30.36
CA PRO A 452 -40.94 -33.60 -31.63
C PRO A 452 -40.87 -32.06 -31.56
N GLN A 453 -40.17 -31.55 -32.55
CA GLN A 453 -40.42 -30.40 -33.46
C GLN A 453 -40.93 -29.04 -32.94
N ALA A 454 -40.19 -28.09 -33.41
CA ALA A 454 -40.35 -26.64 -33.39
C ALA A 454 -41.52 -26.12 -34.25
N THR A 455 -42.05 -24.96 -33.91
CA THR A 455 -42.41 -23.92 -34.90
C THR A 455 -42.40 -22.52 -34.28
N PRO A 456 -42.19 -21.46 -35.07
CA PRO A 456 -41.71 -20.14 -34.63
C PRO A 456 -42.79 -19.04 -34.79
N ALA A 457 -42.67 -17.99 -33.99
CA ALA A 457 -43.28 -16.66 -34.27
C ALA A 457 -42.73 -15.63 -33.30
N ALA A 458 -42.55 -14.39 -33.57
CA ALA A 458 -42.65 -13.48 -34.67
C ALA A 458 -41.90 -12.18 -34.26
N LYS A 459 -41.21 -11.61 -35.19
CA LYS A 459 -40.53 -10.30 -35.07
C LYS A 459 -41.57 -9.16 -34.93
N ARG A 460 -41.32 -8.22 -33.98
CA ARG A 460 -41.90 -6.88 -34.08
C ARG A 460 -40.78 -5.84 -34.15
N LYS A 461 -40.81 -5.07 -35.23
CA LYS A 461 -39.90 -3.99 -35.61
C LYS A 461 -40.18 -2.72 -34.79
N ALA A 462 -39.12 -2.01 -34.44
CA ALA A 462 -39.16 -0.62 -33.99
C ALA A 462 -39.13 0.34 -35.19
N PRO A 463 -39.75 1.52 -35.14
CA PRO A 463 -39.67 2.51 -36.21
C PRO A 463 -38.50 3.48 -36.01
N ALA A 464 -37.81 3.71 -37.12
CA ALA A 464 -36.74 4.69 -37.27
C ALA A 464 -37.26 6.12 -37.24
N ARG A 465 -36.50 7.02 -36.66
CA ARG A 465 -36.67 8.47 -36.79
C ARG A 465 -35.49 9.10 -37.48
N LYS A 466 -35.78 9.77 -38.59
CA LYS A 466 -34.89 10.39 -39.55
C LYS A 466 -34.14 11.61 -38.96
N THR A 467 -32.88 11.69 -39.22
CA THR A 467 -31.99 12.86 -39.11
C THR A 467 -32.12 13.73 -40.36
N THR A 468 -32.27 15.03 -40.19
CA THR A 468 -32.09 16.01 -41.23
C THR A 468 -30.81 16.80 -41.00
N VAL A 469 -29.93 16.70 -41.98
CA VAL A 469 -28.71 17.47 -42.13
C VAL A 469 -29.02 18.86 -42.60
N LYS A 470 -28.40 19.87 -42.02
CA LYS A 470 -28.14 21.18 -42.71
C LYS A 470 -26.68 21.55 -42.60
N LYS A 471 -25.99 21.49 -43.72
CA LYS A 471 -24.78 22.21 -44.03
C LYS A 471 -25.07 23.70 -44.07
N ASN A 472 -24.19 24.51 -43.53
CA ASN A 472 -23.79 25.72 -44.21
C ASN A 472 -22.36 26.12 -43.87
N ALA A 473 -21.68 26.44 -44.92
CA ALA A 473 -20.29 26.76 -45.03
C ALA A 473 -20.06 28.28 -44.90
N THR A 474 -18.81 28.61 -44.71
CA THR A 474 -18.01 29.75 -45.25
C THR A 474 -17.74 30.94 -44.36
N THR A 475 -16.47 31.11 -44.13
CA THR A 475 -15.56 32.25 -44.37
C THR A 475 -15.57 33.43 -43.37
N LYS A 476 -14.55 33.56 -42.61
CA LYS A 476 -13.36 34.45 -42.78
C LYS A 476 -12.36 34.17 -41.68
#